data_163f365a13a1de3d6bc6be9abd9131be
#
_entry.id   163f365a13a1de3d6bc6be9abd9131be
#
_cell.length_a   1.000
_cell.length_b   1.000
_cell.length_c   1.000
_cell.angle_alpha   90.00
_cell.angle_beta   90.00
_cell.angle_gamma   90.00
#
_symmetry.space_group_name_H-M   'P 1'
#
loop_
_entity.id
_entity.type
_entity.pdbx_description
1 polymer ?
#
loop_
_entity_poly.entity_id
_entity_poly.type
_entity_poly.pdbx_seq_one_letter_code
_entity_poly.pdbx_strand_id
1 'polypeptide(L)'
;MKTLLRLLLKTQYQRNRSGPAQTEKGMTLVELLVGAIMAFLIITPMLGFVVDMLNTDRREQVKSNTEQDLQAAVDFIAQDLSQAIYIYDQAGITAINPATQLPPAPTNTTGTPILVFWKRQLIKNAVPINSTVSAKTPSACPANGSECNDTYVLSLVAYYQIRDTAPNSIWCQPSGGNCPTRIARYEIREPVRNPYTIDPTKPYYDAADLSDSQEGSKAFNKDFDFNKPTVNVTMGANFPDPEVLVNYIHYSSTNVPIPTGTQCQTLLSVTPPPPPATFNANNLLITDSSNHSFYACVDTSKNIARVTLRGNSLRRIQTDADYEATKSAYFPTATVQVQGLGGLGK
;
A
#
# COMPACT_ATOMS: atom_id res chain seq x y z
N MET A 1 54.14 -16.47 22.46
CA MET A 1 53.50 -17.79 22.22
C MET A 1 54.13 -18.96 22.96
N LYS A 2 55.44 -18.99 23.24
CA LYS A 2 56.10 -20.13 23.95
C LYS A 2 55.79 -20.21 25.47
N THR A 3 55.40 -19.12 26.11
CA THR A 3 55.13 -19.07 27.56
C THR A 3 53.73 -19.59 27.88
N LEU A 4 52.72 -19.35 27.07
CA LEU A 4 51.35 -19.84 27.24
C LEU A 4 51.23 -21.36 27.08
N LEU A 5 52.02 -21.94 26.14
CA LEU A 5 52.04 -23.39 25.92
C LEU A 5 52.70 -24.13 27.08
N ARG A 6 53.71 -23.53 27.77
CA ARG A 6 54.33 -24.11 28.98
C ARG A 6 53.42 -24.08 30.17
N LEU A 7 52.52 -23.08 30.29
CA LEU A 7 51.54 -23.00 31.37
C LEU A 7 50.44 -24.05 31.24
N LEU A 8 49.97 -24.27 30.00
CA LEU A 8 48.97 -25.31 29.69
C LEU A 8 49.50 -26.74 29.90
N LEU A 9 50.74 -26.98 29.54
CA LEU A 9 51.39 -28.28 29.75
C LEU A 9 51.67 -28.56 31.25
N LYS A 10 51.92 -27.52 32.05
CA LYS A 10 52.18 -27.67 33.48
C LYS A 10 50.89 -27.97 34.28
N THR A 11 49.74 -27.48 33.80
CA THR A 11 48.43 -27.80 34.41
C THR A 11 47.93 -29.20 34.09
N GLN A 12 48.33 -29.77 32.94
CA GLN A 12 48.00 -31.16 32.63
C GLN A 12 48.83 -32.18 33.40
N TYR A 13 50.08 -31.85 33.77
CA TYR A 13 50.97 -32.78 34.44
C TYR A 13 50.68 -32.93 35.97
N GLN A 14 49.93 -32.00 36.57
CA GLN A 14 49.49 -32.07 37.96
C GLN A 14 48.20 -32.86 38.20
N ARG A 15 47.52 -33.33 37.15
CA ARG A 15 46.23 -34.01 37.24
C ARG A 15 46.35 -35.54 37.42
N ASN A 16 47.59 -36.11 37.42
CA ASN A 16 47.82 -37.53 37.60
C ASN A 16 48.45 -37.87 38.94
N ARG A 17 47.99 -37.24 40.03
CA ARG A 17 48.19 -37.83 41.36
C ARG A 17 46.90 -38.56 41.69
N SER A 18 46.99 -39.90 41.67
CA SER A 18 46.03 -40.85 42.21
C SER A 18 45.68 -40.49 43.64
N GLY A 19 44.62 -39.70 43.80
CA GLY A 19 43.89 -39.64 45.03
C GLY A 19 43.17 -40.96 45.25
N PRO A 20 42.86 -41.35 46.50
CA PRO A 20 42.18 -42.60 46.81
C PRO A 20 40.89 -42.65 45.98
N ALA A 21 40.60 -43.79 45.34
CA ALA A 21 39.38 -44.01 44.56
C ALA A 21 38.19 -43.61 45.46
N GLN A 22 37.56 -42.47 45.10
CA GLN A 22 36.25 -42.15 45.66
C GLN A 22 35.32 -43.23 45.13
N THR A 23 34.94 -44.12 46.05
CA THR A 23 33.82 -45.03 45.80
C THR A 23 32.64 -44.18 45.32
N GLU A 24 32.29 -44.33 44.10
CA GLU A 24 31.08 -43.72 43.51
C GLU A 24 29.89 -44.21 44.33
N LYS A 25 29.46 -43.38 45.28
CA LYS A 25 28.21 -43.66 46.00
C LYS A 25 27.10 -43.59 44.94
N GLY A 26 26.60 -44.74 44.51
CA GLY A 26 25.43 -44.81 43.63
C GLY A 26 24.31 -44.01 44.25
N MET A 27 23.72 -43.11 43.45
CA MET A 27 22.54 -42.34 43.86
C MET A 27 21.43 -43.31 44.28
N THR A 28 20.82 -43.07 45.39
CA THR A 28 19.65 -43.82 45.81
C THR A 28 18.47 -43.51 44.91
N LEU A 29 17.60 -44.48 44.70
CA LEU A 29 16.39 -44.32 43.86
C LEU A 29 15.51 -43.17 44.39
N VAL A 30 15.49 -42.95 45.71
CA VAL A 30 14.77 -41.85 46.37
C VAL A 30 15.39 -40.49 46.07
N GLU A 31 16.71 -40.38 46.03
CA GLU A 31 17.43 -39.15 45.75
C GLU A 31 17.21 -38.72 44.29
N LEU A 32 17.16 -39.70 43.36
CA LEU A 32 16.84 -39.46 41.96
C LEU A 32 15.37 -39.04 41.80
N LEU A 33 14.44 -39.66 42.53
CA LEU A 33 13.04 -39.28 42.55
C LEU A 33 12.82 -37.84 43.05
N VAL A 34 13.44 -37.49 44.18
CA VAL A 34 13.34 -36.14 44.75
C VAL A 34 13.95 -35.12 43.80
N GLY A 35 15.11 -35.43 43.19
CA GLY A 35 15.74 -34.57 42.20
C GLY A 35 14.86 -34.34 40.94
N ALA A 36 14.21 -35.39 40.46
CA ALA A 36 13.26 -35.29 39.32
C ALA A 36 12.03 -34.42 39.65
N ILE A 37 11.46 -34.57 40.85
CA ILE A 37 10.33 -33.75 41.30
C ILE A 37 10.74 -32.27 41.41
N MET A 38 11.89 -31.99 42.02
CA MET A 38 12.40 -30.61 42.16
C MET A 38 12.71 -30.00 40.79
N ALA A 39 13.31 -30.75 39.85
CA ALA A 39 13.56 -30.29 38.50
C ALA A 39 12.26 -29.96 37.78
N PHE A 40 11.24 -30.81 37.88
CA PHE A 40 9.94 -30.58 37.25
C PHE A 40 9.23 -29.31 37.76
N LEU A 41 9.28 -29.08 39.10
CA LEU A 41 8.70 -27.88 39.71
C LEU A 41 9.37 -26.57 39.29
N ILE A 42 10.65 -26.61 38.93
CA ILE A 42 11.38 -25.43 38.43
C ILE A 42 11.20 -25.24 36.93
N ILE A 43 11.30 -26.31 36.15
CA ILE A 43 11.27 -26.24 34.69
C ILE A 43 9.88 -25.84 34.16
N THR A 44 8.79 -26.33 34.76
CA THR A 44 7.43 -26.09 34.30
C THR A 44 7.07 -24.58 34.29
N PRO A 45 7.26 -23.79 35.38
CA PRO A 45 6.95 -22.36 35.30
C PRO A 45 7.93 -21.59 34.42
N MET A 46 9.21 -22.01 34.30
CA MET A 46 10.16 -21.38 33.38
C MET A 46 9.75 -21.57 31.92
N LEU A 47 9.28 -22.75 31.52
CA LEU A 47 8.76 -22.99 30.18
C LEU A 47 7.52 -22.12 29.86
N GLY A 48 6.60 -22.00 30.84
CA GLY A 48 5.46 -21.08 30.73
C GLY A 48 5.88 -19.64 30.45
N PHE A 49 6.82 -19.13 31.25
CA PHE A 49 7.35 -17.78 31.08
C PHE A 49 8.02 -17.57 29.69
N VAL A 50 8.82 -18.55 29.22
CA VAL A 50 9.46 -18.48 27.90
C VAL A 50 8.42 -18.45 26.79
N VAL A 51 7.37 -19.29 26.88
CA VAL A 51 6.30 -19.29 25.89
C VAL A 51 5.54 -17.95 25.84
N ASP A 52 5.24 -17.36 26.98
CA ASP A 52 4.58 -16.07 27.10
C ASP A 52 5.45 -14.94 26.52
N MET A 53 6.76 -14.98 26.80
CA MET A 53 7.72 -14.02 26.26
C MET A 53 7.79 -14.12 24.72
N LEU A 54 7.90 -15.34 24.17
CA LEU A 54 7.92 -15.56 22.72
C LEU A 54 6.62 -15.11 22.04
N ASN A 55 5.47 -15.33 22.67
CA ASN A 55 4.18 -14.86 22.14
C ASN A 55 4.09 -13.34 22.15
N THR A 56 4.60 -12.69 23.19
CA THR A 56 4.65 -11.23 23.29
C THR A 56 5.59 -10.64 22.23
N ASP A 57 6.81 -11.17 22.12
CA ASP A 57 7.77 -10.74 21.08
C ASP A 57 7.20 -10.87 19.68
N ARG A 58 6.52 -11.98 19.39
CA ARG A 58 5.87 -12.20 18.11
C ARG A 58 4.78 -11.17 17.80
N ARG A 59 3.97 -10.81 18.80
CA ARG A 59 2.93 -9.78 18.66
C ARG A 59 3.53 -8.39 18.43
N GLU A 60 4.57 -8.02 19.16
CA GLU A 60 5.24 -6.73 18.99
C GLU A 60 5.95 -6.65 17.62
N GLN A 61 6.57 -7.75 17.16
CA GLN A 61 7.19 -7.81 15.84
C GLN A 61 6.18 -7.60 14.71
N VAL A 62 5.02 -8.29 14.74
CA VAL A 62 4.01 -8.10 13.68
C VAL A 62 3.37 -6.72 13.73
N LYS A 63 3.25 -6.12 14.92
CA LYS A 63 2.80 -4.74 15.08
C LYS A 63 3.79 -3.77 14.41
N SER A 64 5.07 -3.85 14.75
CA SER A 64 6.12 -3.00 14.17
C SER A 64 6.20 -3.15 12.64
N ASN A 65 6.15 -4.39 12.13
CA ASN A 65 6.14 -4.62 10.68
C ASN A 65 4.92 -3.98 10.02
N THR A 66 3.73 -4.06 10.64
CA THR A 66 2.53 -3.46 10.09
C THR A 66 2.60 -1.93 10.09
N GLU A 67 3.15 -1.33 11.15
CA GLU A 67 3.38 0.12 11.22
C GLU A 67 4.33 0.60 10.12
N GLN A 68 5.42 -0.12 9.87
CA GLN A 68 6.37 0.18 8.80
C GLN A 68 5.73 0.05 7.41
N ASP A 69 4.98 -1.02 7.15
CA ASP A 69 4.29 -1.23 5.88
C ASP A 69 3.26 -0.13 5.62
N LEU A 70 2.50 0.29 6.64
CA LEU A 70 1.54 1.38 6.52
C LEU A 70 2.23 2.72 6.24
N GLN A 71 3.34 2.99 6.93
CA GLN A 71 4.10 4.23 6.72
C GLN A 71 4.64 4.28 5.29
N ALA A 72 5.26 3.20 4.82
CA ALA A 72 5.74 3.10 3.45
C ALA A 72 4.60 3.29 2.42
N ALA A 73 3.42 2.73 2.70
CA ALA A 73 2.25 2.87 1.84
C ALA A 73 1.74 4.31 1.78
N VAL A 74 1.60 5.00 2.92
CA VAL A 74 1.14 6.39 2.91
C VAL A 74 2.16 7.35 2.32
N ASP A 75 3.46 7.09 2.48
CA ASP A 75 4.53 7.87 1.86
C ASP A 75 4.51 7.73 0.34
N PHE A 76 4.28 6.52 -0.17
CA PHE A 76 4.12 6.28 -1.61
C PHE A 76 2.87 7.00 -2.16
N ILE A 77 1.73 6.89 -1.46
CA ILE A 77 0.50 7.62 -1.82
C ILE A 77 0.74 9.13 -1.81
N ALA A 78 1.49 9.64 -0.82
CA ALA A 78 1.82 11.06 -0.73
C ALA A 78 2.66 11.54 -1.92
N GLN A 79 3.64 10.75 -2.34
CA GLN A 79 4.46 11.05 -3.50
C GLN A 79 3.63 11.08 -4.80
N ASP A 80 2.72 10.12 -4.98
CA ASP A 80 1.82 10.10 -6.13
C ASP A 80 0.86 11.30 -6.11
N LEU A 81 0.23 11.59 -4.97
CA LEU A 81 -0.69 12.72 -4.79
C LEU A 81 -0.02 14.08 -5.00
N SER A 82 1.26 14.22 -4.67
CA SER A 82 1.99 15.48 -4.89
C SER A 82 2.04 15.88 -6.36
N GLN A 83 1.90 14.93 -7.28
CA GLN A 83 1.86 15.15 -8.74
C GLN A 83 0.42 15.29 -9.27
N ALA A 84 -0.59 15.19 -8.39
CA ALA A 84 -1.99 15.24 -8.80
C ALA A 84 -2.39 16.62 -9.30
N ILE A 85 -3.02 16.66 -10.46
CA ILE A 85 -3.56 17.88 -11.07
C ILE A 85 -5.06 18.01 -10.85
N TYR A 86 -5.72 16.91 -10.51
CA TYR A 86 -7.14 16.86 -10.16
C TYR A 86 -7.42 15.64 -9.28
N ILE A 87 -7.99 15.85 -8.10
CA ILE A 87 -8.38 14.78 -7.18
C ILE A 87 -9.90 14.73 -7.11
N TYR A 88 -10.49 13.55 -7.34
CA TYR A 88 -11.93 13.34 -7.29
C TYR A 88 -12.42 13.25 -5.83
N ASP A 89 -13.49 13.98 -5.51
CA ASP A 89 -14.29 13.75 -4.31
C ASP A 89 -15.33 12.63 -4.55
N GLN A 90 -16.16 12.33 -3.56
CA GLN A 90 -17.18 11.27 -3.67
C GLN A 90 -18.17 11.54 -4.81
N ALA A 91 -18.58 12.79 -5.00
CA ALA A 91 -19.48 13.17 -6.09
C ALA A 91 -18.81 13.00 -7.45
N GLY A 92 -17.54 13.38 -7.57
CA GLY A 92 -16.74 13.21 -8.77
C GLY A 92 -16.56 11.74 -9.14
N ILE A 93 -16.22 10.87 -8.18
CA ILE A 93 -16.12 9.42 -8.41
C ILE A 93 -17.46 8.86 -8.89
N THR A 94 -18.57 9.28 -8.30
CA THR A 94 -19.90 8.86 -8.73
C THR A 94 -20.21 9.32 -10.16
N ALA A 95 -19.82 10.55 -10.51
CA ALA A 95 -20.05 11.13 -11.84
C ALA A 95 -19.30 10.40 -12.96
N ILE A 96 -18.06 9.95 -12.72
CA ILE A 96 -17.27 9.19 -13.70
C ILE A 96 -17.71 7.72 -13.86
N ASN A 97 -18.66 7.25 -13.08
CA ASN A 97 -19.16 5.88 -13.11
C ASN A 97 -18.02 4.83 -13.03
N PRO A 98 -17.62 4.43 -11.83
CA PRO A 98 -16.48 3.51 -11.63
C PRO A 98 -16.56 2.20 -12.44
N ALA A 99 -17.78 1.73 -12.74
CA ALA A 99 -17.97 0.50 -13.49
C ALA A 99 -17.50 0.57 -14.95
N THR A 100 -17.37 1.76 -15.52
CA THR A 100 -17.02 1.95 -16.95
C THR A 100 -15.70 2.69 -17.15
N GLN A 101 -15.31 3.53 -16.21
CA GLN A 101 -14.11 4.38 -16.34
C GLN A 101 -12.94 3.85 -15.52
N LEU A 102 -13.20 3.11 -14.46
CA LEU A 102 -12.16 2.56 -13.59
C LEU A 102 -12.02 1.05 -13.80
N PRO A 103 -10.83 0.48 -13.49
CA PRO A 103 -10.61 -0.94 -13.56
C PRO A 103 -11.58 -1.72 -12.68
N PRO A 104 -12.14 -2.84 -13.15
CA PRO A 104 -12.92 -3.72 -12.29
C PRO A 104 -12.03 -4.37 -11.22
N ALA A 105 -12.62 -4.75 -10.10
CA ALA A 105 -11.90 -5.57 -9.13
C ALA A 105 -11.49 -6.92 -9.75
N PRO A 106 -10.35 -7.50 -9.37
CA PRO A 106 -9.93 -8.81 -9.85
C PRO A 106 -10.98 -9.89 -9.56
N THR A 107 -10.97 -10.96 -10.33
CA THR A 107 -11.88 -12.10 -10.13
C THR A 107 -11.76 -12.67 -8.72
N ASN A 108 -12.87 -13.10 -8.14
CA ASN A 108 -12.97 -13.60 -6.75
C ASN A 108 -12.53 -12.57 -5.68
N THR A 109 -12.71 -11.29 -5.97
CA THR A 109 -12.47 -10.21 -5.00
C THR A 109 -13.63 -9.23 -4.97
N THR A 110 -13.74 -8.48 -3.87
CA THR A 110 -14.50 -7.24 -3.81
C THR A 110 -13.52 -6.08 -3.78
N GLY A 111 -13.81 -5.03 -4.52
CA GLY A 111 -12.92 -3.87 -4.58
C GLY A 111 -13.68 -2.56 -4.73
N THR A 112 -13.33 -1.57 -3.91
CA THR A 112 -13.91 -0.22 -3.91
C THR A 112 -12.81 0.81 -4.15
N PRO A 113 -12.94 1.70 -5.16
CA PRO A 113 -12.02 2.82 -5.34
C PRO A 113 -12.24 3.86 -4.24
N ILE A 114 -11.17 4.21 -3.52
CA ILE A 114 -11.22 5.18 -2.41
C ILE A 114 -10.52 6.48 -2.76
N LEU A 115 -9.46 6.43 -3.55
CA LEU A 115 -8.71 7.60 -3.95
C LEU A 115 -8.47 7.55 -5.45
N VAL A 116 -8.99 8.53 -6.17
CA VAL A 116 -8.89 8.61 -7.64
C VAL A 116 -8.44 10.01 -8.02
N PHE A 117 -7.44 10.12 -8.88
CA PHE A 117 -6.90 11.40 -9.32
C PHE A 117 -6.17 11.30 -10.67
N TRP A 118 -6.05 12.43 -11.34
CA TRP A 118 -5.16 12.61 -12.50
C TRP A 118 -3.83 13.17 -12.04
N LYS A 119 -2.72 12.59 -12.51
CA LYS A 119 -1.37 13.11 -12.29
C LYS A 119 -0.63 13.35 -13.59
N ARG A 120 0.41 14.16 -13.52
CA ARG A 120 1.36 14.36 -14.62
C ARG A 120 2.53 13.39 -14.45
N GLN A 121 2.94 12.78 -15.57
CA GLN A 121 4.10 11.91 -15.63
C GLN A 121 5.04 12.37 -16.74
N LEU A 122 6.33 12.50 -16.40
CA LEU A 122 7.36 12.84 -17.36
C LEU A 122 7.77 11.61 -18.17
N ILE A 123 7.70 11.71 -19.49
CA ILE A 123 8.28 10.74 -20.42
C ILE A 123 9.47 11.40 -21.10
N LYS A 124 10.64 10.83 -20.87
CA LYS A 124 11.90 11.36 -21.41
C LYS A 124 12.08 10.96 -22.85
N ASN A 125 12.68 11.86 -23.65
CA ASN A 125 13.06 11.62 -25.05
C ASN A 125 11.90 11.06 -25.88
N ALA A 126 10.70 11.65 -25.74
CA ALA A 126 9.47 11.06 -26.28
C ALA A 126 8.90 11.78 -27.49
N VAL A 127 9.38 12.99 -27.81
CA VAL A 127 8.84 13.80 -28.92
C VAL A 127 10.00 14.30 -29.78
N PRO A 128 10.05 13.98 -31.09
CA PRO A 128 11.06 14.52 -32.01
C PRO A 128 11.09 16.05 -31.99
N ILE A 129 12.27 16.67 -32.17
CA ILE A 129 12.45 18.15 -32.07
C ILE A 129 11.71 18.91 -33.16
N ASN A 130 11.52 18.31 -34.33
CA ASN A 130 10.78 18.95 -35.43
C ASN A 130 10.02 17.94 -36.28
N SER A 131 8.98 18.45 -37.01
CA SER A 131 8.14 17.65 -37.89
C SER A 131 8.79 17.30 -39.25
N THR A 132 9.90 17.98 -39.60
CA THR A 132 10.56 17.81 -40.92
C THR A 132 11.56 16.66 -40.89
N VAL A 133 11.86 16.13 -39.76
CA VAL A 133 12.57 14.85 -39.63
C VAL A 133 11.57 13.74 -39.93
N SER A 134 11.24 13.62 -41.22
CA SER A 134 10.17 12.79 -41.78
C SER A 134 10.30 11.28 -41.57
N ALA A 135 11.26 10.84 -40.75
CA ALA A 135 11.49 9.45 -40.41
C ALA A 135 11.63 9.21 -38.90
N LYS A 136 11.45 10.22 -38.03
CA LYS A 136 11.60 10.02 -36.59
C LYS A 136 10.23 9.96 -35.91
N THR A 137 9.88 8.74 -35.65
CA THR A 137 8.81 8.41 -34.74
C THR A 137 9.33 8.51 -33.28
N PRO A 138 8.48 8.74 -32.29
CA PRO A 138 8.88 8.70 -30.88
C PRO A 138 9.67 7.44 -30.50
N SER A 139 9.32 6.29 -31.07
CA SER A 139 10.03 5.00 -30.86
C SER A 139 11.50 5.01 -31.32
N ALA A 140 11.84 5.87 -32.28
CA ALA A 140 13.18 6.03 -32.80
C ALA A 140 14.02 7.08 -32.05
N CYS A 141 13.47 7.71 -31.03
CA CYS A 141 14.17 8.68 -30.21
C CYS A 141 15.34 8.03 -29.47
N PRO A 142 16.58 8.56 -29.65
CA PRO A 142 17.76 7.98 -29.01
C PRO A 142 17.77 8.24 -27.50
N ALA A 143 18.30 7.31 -26.74
CA ALA A 143 18.37 7.42 -25.27
C ALA A 143 19.20 8.64 -24.80
N ASN A 144 20.11 9.16 -25.61
CA ASN A 144 20.94 10.33 -25.30
C ASN A 144 20.20 11.68 -25.47
N GLY A 145 18.97 11.69 -25.96
CA GLY A 145 18.12 12.86 -26.02
C GLY A 145 18.48 13.93 -27.04
N SER A 146 19.49 13.70 -27.91
CA SER A 146 20.02 14.75 -28.82
C SER A 146 19.03 15.25 -29.89
N GLU A 147 17.97 14.52 -30.15
CA GLU A 147 17.01 14.80 -31.22
C GLU A 147 15.54 14.72 -30.80
N CYS A 148 15.29 14.52 -29.51
CA CYS A 148 13.96 14.40 -28.95
C CYS A 148 13.83 15.17 -27.65
N ASN A 149 12.65 15.73 -27.42
CA ASN A 149 12.29 16.44 -26.22
C ASN A 149 11.55 15.53 -25.24
N ASP A 150 11.66 15.86 -23.98
CA ASP A 150 10.80 15.30 -22.93
C ASP A 150 9.37 15.82 -23.09
N THR A 151 8.40 15.02 -22.69
CA THR A 151 6.99 15.42 -22.65
C THR A 151 6.32 14.95 -21.38
N TYR A 152 5.19 15.59 -21.06
CA TYR A 152 4.33 15.12 -19.99
C TYR A 152 3.11 14.43 -20.55
N VAL A 153 2.78 13.29 -19.97
CA VAL A 153 1.52 12.58 -20.19
C VAL A 153 0.68 12.61 -18.94
N LEU A 154 -0.62 12.41 -19.07
CA LEU A 154 -1.52 12.32 -17.94
C LEU A 154 -1.84 10.86 -17.63
N SER A 155 -1.94 10.56 -16.32
CA SER A 155 -2.30 9.24 -15.84
C SER A 155 -3.46 9.34 -14.86
N LEU A 156 -4.51 8.55 -15.08
CA LEU A 156 -5.55 8.31 -14.08
C LEU A 156 -5.03 7.25 -13.11
N VAL A 157 -4.89 7.64 -11.86
CA VAL A 157 -4.48 6.74 -10.77
C VAL A 157 -5.67 6.47 -9.87
N ALA A 158 -5.88 5.21 -9.53
CA ALA A 158 -6.93 4.79 -8.62
C ALA A 158 -6.38 3.82 -7.57
N TYR A 159 -6.54 4.17 -6.30
CA TYR A 159 -6.24 3.30 -5.18
C TYR A 159 -7.51 2.62 -4.70
N TYR A 160 -7.45 1.32 -4.71
CA TYR A 160 -8.56 0.44 -4.35
C TYR A 160 -8.31 -0.23 -3.01
N GLN A 161 -9.37 -0.38 -2.28
CA GLN A 161 -9.48 -1.31 -1.17
C GLN A 161 -10.00 -2.63 -1.72
N ILE A 162 -9.17 -3.68 -1.73
CA ILE A 162 -9.50 -4.99 -2.32
C ILE A 162 -9.49 -6.05 -1.23
N ARG A 163 -10.53 -6.89 -1.21
CA ARG A 163 -10.65 -8.05 -0.33
C ARG A 163 -10.94 -9.30 -1.12
N ASP A 164 -10.19 -10.37 -0.87
CA ASP A 164 -10.45 -11.67 -1.47
C ASP A 164 -11.66 -12.34 -0.83
N THR A 165 -12.47 -12.99 -1.64
CA THR A 165 -13.60 -13.80 -1.18
C THR A 165 -13.21 -15.26 -0.96
N ALA A 166 -12.08 -15.70 -1.51
CA ALA A 166 -11.55 -17.05 -1.37
C ALA A 166 -10.59 -17.15 -0.17
N PRO A 167 -10.91 -17.94 0.87
CA PRO A 167 -10.08 -18.03 2.08
C PRO A 167 -8.70 -18.68 1.85
N ASN A 168 -8.50 -19.36 0.72
CA ASN A 168 -7.25 -20.02 0.34
C ASN A 168 -6.35 -19.13 -0.54
N SER A 169 -6.76 -17.89 -0.79
CA SER A 169 -5.94 -16.94 -1.54
C SER A 169 -4.59 -16.69 -0.87
N ILE A 170 -3.56 -16.41 -1.68
CA ILE A 170 -2.23 -15.99 -1.20
C ILE A 170 -2.31 -14.73 -0.35
N TRP A 171 -3.31 -13.88 -0.57
CA TRP A 171 -3.55 -12.65 0.17
C TRP A 171 -4.34 -12.86 1.47
N CYS A 172 -4.85 -14.08 1.70
CA CYS A 172 -5.68 -14.45 2.86
C CYS A 172 -4.93 -15.38 3.81
N GLN A 173 -3.71 -15.01 4.19
CA GLN A 173 -2.89 -15.80 5.11
C GLN A 173 -2.85 -15.20 6.52
N PRO A 174 -2.85 -16.01 7.61
CA PRO A 174 -3.12 -17.46 7.66
C PRO A 174 -4.48 -17.82 7.09
N SER A 175 -4.57 -19.00 6.42
CA SER A 175 -5.80 -19.45 5.77
C SER A 175 -6.94 -19.61 6.76
N GLY A 176 -8.16 -19.29 6.34
CA GLY A 176 -9.37 -19.35 7.16
C GLY A 176 -9.77 -17.99 7.75
N GLY A 177 -10.99 -17.92 8.28
CA GLY A 177 -11.58 -16.71 8.82
C GLY A 177 -11.80 -15.61 7.77
N ASN A 178 -11.88 -14.38 8.23
CA ASN A 178 -12.04 -13.22 7.38
C ASN A 178 -10.72 -12.81 6.71
N CYS A 179 -10.68 -12.75 5.38
CA CYS A 179 -9.51 -12.26 4.67
C CYS A 179 -9.19 -10.82 5.04
N PRO A 180 -7.90 -10.47 5.21
CA PRO A 180 -7.51 -9.07 5.32
C PRO A 180 -7.81 -8.34 4.01
N THR A 181 -7.91 -7.04 4.09
CA THR A 181 -7.98 -6.17 2.93
C THR A 181 -6.58 -5.77 2.51
N ARG A 182 -6.36 -5.55 1.22
CA ARG A 182 -5.15 -4.95 0.68
C ARG A 182 -5.47 -3.65 -0.04
N ILE A 183 -4.49 -2.76 -0.10
CA ILE A 183 -4.56 -1.57 -0.93
C ILE A 183 -3.79 -1.84 -2.21
N ALA A 184 -4.46 -1.63 -3.33
CA ALA A 184 -3.90 -1.83 -4.65
C ALA A 184 -4.05 -0.56 -5.49
N ARG A 185 -3.06 -0.30 -6.32
CA ARG A 185 -2.97 0.85 -7.20
C ARG A 185 -3.16 0.42 -8.64
N TYR A 186 -4.00 1.13 -9.35
CA TYR A 186 -4.12 1.06 -10.81
C TYR A 186 -3.64 2.37 -11.42
N GLU A 187 -3.06 2.28 -12.59
CA GLU A 187 -2.68 3.45 -13.37
C GLU A 187 -3.07 3.28 -14.84
N ILE A 188 -3.88 4.20 -15.35
CA ILE A 188 -4.28 4.27 -16.75
C ILE A 188 -3.62 5.51 -17.34
N ARG A 189 -2.62 5.30 -18.18
CA ARG A 189 -1.80 6.37 -18.75
C ARG A 189 -2.23 6.68 -20.17
N GLU A 190 -2.31 7.97 -20.53
CA GLU A 190 -2.47 8.39 -21.92
C GLU A 190 -1.21 8.08 -22.74
N PRO A 191 -1.34 7.83 -24.05
CA PRO A 191 -0.20 7.75 -24.96
C PRO A 191 0.44 9.13 -25.16
N VAL A 192 1.66 9.15 -25.71
CA VAL A 192 2.35 10.41 -26.05
C VAL A 192 1.57 11.15 -27.13
N ARG A 193 1.32 12.43 -26.89
CA ARG A 193 0.62 13.32 -27.84
C ARG A 193 1.54 13.75 -28.95
N ASN A 194 0.97 13.89 -30.15
CA ASN A 194 1.65 14.41 -31.32
C ASN A 194 1.47 15.92 -31.42
N PRO A 195 2.47 16.75 -31.10
CA PRO A 195 2.35 18.20 -31.18
C PRO A 195 2.34 18.73 -32.65
N TYR A 196 2.67 17.89 -33.63
CA TYR A 196 2.77 18.24 -35.02
C TYR A 196 1.52 17.90 -35.84
N THR A 197 0.53 17.25 -35.23
CA THR A 197 -0.71 16.96 -35.93
C THR A 197 -1.50 18.24 -36.20
N ILE A 198 -2.02 18.35 -37.40
CA ILE A 198 -2.95 19.43 -37.81
C ILE A 198 -4.40 18.99 -37.58
N ASP A 199 -4.65 17.73 -37.34
CA ASP A 199 -5.97 17.16 -37.08
C ASP A 199 -6.25 17.13 -35.58
N PRO A 200 -7.11 18.00 -35.04
CA PRO A 200 -7.42 18.05 -33.63
C PRO A 200 -8.17 16.77 -33.14
N THR A 201 -8.71 15.96 -34.05
CA THR A 201 -9.38 14.69 -33.72
C THR A 201 -8.39 13.55 -33.54
N LYS A 202 -7.10 13.74 -33.92
CA LYS A 202 -6.03 12.75 -33.77
C LYS A 202 -4.83 13.33 -33.01
N PRO A 203 -5.00 13.64 -31.70
CA PRO A 203 -3.96 14.32 -30.93
C PRO A 203 -2.79 13.42 -30.53
N TYR A 204 -2.82 12.14 -30.84
CA TYR A 204 -1.82 11.16 -30.45
C TYR A 204 -1.07 10.61 -31.65
N TYR A 205 0.15 10.16 -31.45
CA TYR A 205 0.86 9.34 -32.41
C TYR A 205 0.15 8.00 -32.64
N ASP A 206 0.36 7.37 -33.79
CA ASP A 206 -0.10 6.01 -34.03
C ASP A 206 0.68 5.02 -33.15
N ALA A 207 0.04 3.93 -32.72
CA ALA A 207 0.67 2.95 -31.83
C ALA A 207 1.95 2.34 -32.42
N ALA A 208 2.02 2.18 -33.74
CA ALA A 208 3.21 1.67 -34.43
C ALA A 208 4.45 2.61 -34.32
N ASP A 209 4.22 3.89 -34.02
CA ASP A 209 5.25 4.92 -33.91
C ASP A 209 5.76 5.08 -32.47
N LEU A 210 5.17 4.38 -31.51
CA LEU A 210 5.46 4.49 -30.10
C LEU A 210 6.19 3.24 -29.56
N SER A 211 7.10 3.44 -28.62
CA SER A 211 7.65 2.34 -27.81
C SER A 211 6.69 1.99 -26.68
N ASP A 212 6.84 0.86 -26.02
CA ASP A 212 6.02 0.39 -24.90
C ASP A 212 5.87 1.45 -23.79
N SER A 213 6.95 2.20 -23.53
CA SER A 213 6.95 3.27 -22.54
C SER A 213 6.17 4.52 -22.97
N GLN A 214 5.90 4.69 -24.25
CA GLN A 214 5.26 5.86 -24.86
C GLN A 214 3.81 5.57 -25.28
N GLU A 215 3.46 4.30 -25.56
CA GLU A 215 2.13 3.89 -26.05
C GLU A 215 1.00 4.18 -25.04
N GLY A 216 1.30 4.21 -23.75
CA GLY A 216 0.28 4.38 -22.72
C GLY A 216 -0.46 3.07 -22.42
N SER A 217 -1.58 3.19 -21.72
CA SER A 217 -2.42 2.03 -21.35
C SER A 217 -3.42 1.75 -22.46
N LYS A 218 -3.58 0.47 -22.84
CA LYS A 218 -4.57 0.05 -23.85
C LYS A 218 -6.01 0.36 -23.45
N ALA A 219 -6.26 0.49 -22.15
CA ALA A 219 -7.55 0.87 -21.60
C ALA A 219 -7.87 2.35 -21.78
N PHE A 220 -6.87 3.22 -22.06
CA PHE A 220 -7.10 4.64 -22.15
C PHE A 220 -8.02 5.00 -23.34
N ASN A 221 -9.10 5.73 -23.05
CA ASN A 221 -9.98 6.25 -24.10
C ASN A 221 -9.49 7.62 -24.55
N LYS A 222 -9.13 7.73 -25.82
CA LYS A 222 -8.58 8.94 -26.45
C LYS A 222 -9.59 10.10 -26.56
N ASP A 223 -10.89 9.82 -26.38
CA ASP A 223 -11.98 10.82 -26.40
C ASP A 223 -12.14 11.52 -25.03
N PHE A 224 -11.33 11.17 -24.02
CA PHE A 224 -11.39 11.81 -22.71
C PHE A 224 -11.01 13.29 -22.80
N ASP A 225 -11.93 14.17 -22.33
CA ASP A 225 -11.73 15.62 -22.28
C ASP A 225 -11.20 16.04 -20.90
N PHE A 226 -9.94 16.38 -20.81
CA PHE A 226 -9.28 16.83 -19.58
C PHE A 226 -9.83 18.16 -19.03
N ASN A 227 -10.57 18.93 -19.83
CA ASN A 227 -11.26 20.13 -19.35
C ASN A 227 -12.57 19.80 -18.62
N LYS A 228 -13.05 18.57 -18.76
CA LYS A 228 -14.29 18.07 -18.14
C LYS A 228 -14.04 16.74 -17.45
N PRO A 229 -13.19 16.72 -16.42
CA PRO A 229 -12.75 15.46 -15.80
C PRO A 229 -13.86 14.65 -15.14
N THR A 230 -14.99 15.26 -14.84
CA THR A 230 -16.17 14.60 -14.25
C THR A 230 -17.15 14.02 -15.29
N VAL A 231 -16.89 14.20 -16.57
CA VAL A 231 -17.71 13.58 -17.63
C VAL A 231 -17.35 12.11 -17.74
N ASN A 232 -18.37 11.26 -17.69
CA ASN A 232 -18.19 9.82 -17.84
C ASN A 232 -17.74 9.46 -19.26
N VAL A 233 -16.63 8.75 -19.35
CA VAL A 233 -16.09 8.21 -20.61
C VAL A 233 -15.73 6.76 -20.39
N THR A 234 -16.33 5.85 -21.15
CA THR A 234 -16.03 4.42 -21.04
C THR A 234 -14.58 4.14 -21.46
N MET A 235 -13.78 3.62 -20.57
CA MET A 235 -12.41 3.16 -20.87
C MET A 235 -12.42 1.81 -21.60
N GLY A 236 -11.32 1.46 -22.26
CA GLY A 236 -11.17 0.18 -22.95
C GLY A 236 -11.10 -1.02 -21.98
N ALA A 237 -11.33 -2.21 -22.51
CA ALA A 237 -11.43 -3.43 -21.67
C ALA A 237 -10.08 -3.94 -21.07
N ASN A 238 -8.95 -3.54 -21.65
CA ASN A 238 -7.63 -4.07 -21.26
C ASN A 238 -6.99 -3.20 -20.18
N PHE A 239 -7.56 -3.24 -18.99
CA PHE A 239 -6.97 -2.55 -17.85
C PHE A 239 -5.64 -3.20 -17.41
N PRO A 240 -4.69 -2.40 -16.92
CA PRO A 240 -3.47 -2.93 -16.29
C PRO A 240 -3.82 -3.70 -15.02
N ASP A 241 -2.98 -4.68 -14.67
CA ASP A 241 -3.08 -5.40 -13.41
C ASP A 241 -2.82 -4.46 -12.22
N PRO A 242 -3.48 -4.67 -11.07
CA PRO A 242 -3.28 -3.86 -9.89
C PRO A 242 -1.90 -4.13 -9.24
N GLU A 243 -1.20 -3.07 -8.92
CA GLU A 243 0.00 -3.12 -8.10
C GLU A 243 -0.40 -3.10 -6.61
N VAL A 244 -0.08 -4.17 -5.86
CA VAL A 244 -0.41 -4.25 -4.43
C VAL A 244 0.60 -3.44 -3.63
N LEU A 245 0.11 -2.43 -2.92
CA LEU A 245 0.93 -1.53 -2.11
C LEU A 245 1.14 -2.06 -0.69
N VAL A 246 0.08 -2.50 -0.05
CA VAL A 246 0.12 -3.04 1.32
C VAL A 246 -1.01 -4.04 1.53
N ASN A 247 -0.71 -5.11 2.28
CA ASN A 247 -1.69 -6.10 2.75
C ASN A 247 -1.92 -5.95 4.27
N TYR A 248 -2.76 -6.81 4.84
CA TYR A 248 -3.13 -6.80 6.26
C TYR A 248 -3.76 -5.48 6.73
N ILE A 249 -4.51 -4.84 5.84
CA ILE A 249 -5.46 -3.79 6.20
C ILE A 249 -6.67 -4.45 6.88
N HIS A 250 -7.25 -3.81 7.86
CA HIS A 250 -8.42 -4.35 8.54
C HIS A 250 -9.60 -4.50 7.56
N TYR A 251 -10.48 -5.45 7.80
CA TYR A 251 -11.46 -5.94 6.81
C TYR A 251 -12.92 -5.61 7.15
N SER A 252 -13.19 -4.86 8.21
CA SER A 252 -14.54 -4.61 8.68
C SER A 252 -14.78 -3.12 8.97
N SER A 253 -16.05 -2.71 8.91
CA SER A 253 -16.51 -1.39 9.39
C SER A 253 -16.98 -1.42 10.84
N THR A 254 -17.18 -2.62 11.43
CA THR A 254 -17.75 -2.80 12.77
C THR A 254 -16.85 -2.15 13.83
N ASN A 255 -17.43 -1.19 14.58
CA ASN A 255 -16.73 -0.43 15.63
C ASN A 255 -15.48 0.35 15.19
N VAL A 256 -15.18 0.42 13.88
CA VAL A 256 -14.02 1.14 13.37
C VAL A 256 -14.36 2.63 13.27
N PRO A 257 -13.66 3.51 13.99
CA PRO A 257 -13.92 4.94 13.93
C PRO A 257 -13.47 5.53 12.59
N ILE A 258 -14.38 6.32 11.98
CA ILE A 258 -14.10 7.15 10.79
C ILE A 258 -14.61 8.56 11.04
N PRO A 259 -14.09 9.59 10.37
CA PRO A 259 -14.66 10.93 10.41
C PRO A 259 -16.01 10.96 9.70
N THR A 260 -16.80 11.95 10.03
CA THR A 260 -17.99 12.35 9.25
C THR A 260 -17.57 13.34 8.15
N GLY A 261 -18.44 13.58 7.17
CA GLY A 261 -18.19 14.61 6.15
C GLY A 261 -17.94 16.01 6.77
N THR A 262 -18.66 16.36 7.84
CA THR A 262 -18.43 17.63 8.57
C THR A 262 -17.06 17.66 9.27
N GLN A 263 -16.60 16.53 9.79
CA GLN A 263 -15.23 16.44 10.33
C GLN A 263 -14.18 16.54 9.24
N CYS A 264 -14.39 15.93 8.06
CA CYS A 264 -13.54 16.13 6.90
C CYS A 264 -13.46 17.61 6.49
N GLN A 265 -14.61 18.31 6.50
CA GLN A 265 -14.65 19.75 6.25
C GLN A 265 -13.74 20.53 7.20
N THR A 266 -13.79 20.24 8.49
CA THR A 266 -12.94 20.87 9.51
C THR A 266 -11.47 20.51 9.31
N LEU A 267 -11.15 19.23 9.07
CA LEU A 267 -9.79 18.73 8.88
C LEU A 267 -9.10 19.36 7.67
N LEU A 268 -9.85 19.60 6.58
CA LEU A 268 -9.33 20.22 5.36
C LEU A 268 -9.51 21.76 5.33
N SER A 269 -10.09 22.34 6.38
CA SER A 269 -10.42 23.78 6.46
C SER A 269 -11.24 24.25 5.25
N VAL A 270 -12.25 23.46 4.85
CA VAL A 270 -13.10 23.78 3.70
C VAL A 270 -14.12 24.85 4.09
N THR A 271 -14.09 25.95 3.35
CA THR A 271 -15.11 27.02 3.49
C THR A 271 -16.24 26.72 2.50
N PRO A 272 -17.50 26.55 2.96
CA PRO A 272 -18.62 26.38 2.04
C PRO A 272 -18.76 27.59 1.10
N PRO A 273 -19.13 27.38 -0.18
CA PRO A 273 -19.38 28.47 -1.09
C PRO A 273 -20.59 29.31 -0.61
N PRO A 274 -20.65 30.61 -0.95
CA PRO A 274 -21.78 31.44 -0.61
C PRO A 274 -23.06 30.98 -1.32
N PRO A 275 -24.25 31.19 -0.75
CA PRO A 275 -25.51 30.90 -1.41
C PRO A 275 -25.62 31.66 -2.76
N PRO A 276 -26.27 31.09 -3.79
CA PRO A 276 -27.19 29.93 -3.77
C PRO A 276 -26.50 28.56 -3.99
N ALA A 277 -25.18 28.47 -4.03
CA ALA A 277 -24.49 27.20 -4.24
C ALA A 277 -24.79 26.21 -3.10
N THR A 278 -25.10 24.97 -3.45
CA THR A 278 -25.31 23.89 -2.50
C THR A 278 -24.00 23.20 -2.17
N PHE A 279 -23.66 23.12 -0.90
CA PHE A 279 -22.49 22.40 -0.41
C PHE A 279 -22.94 21.17 0.39
N ASN A 280 -22.40 20.01 0.05
CA ASN A 280 -22.65 18.76 0.77
C ASN A 280 -21.35 18.24 1.37
N ALA A 281 -21.18 18.39 2.68
CA ALA A 281 -19.99 17.93 3.38
C ALA A 281 -19.74 16.41 3.23
N ASN A 282 -20.78 15.61 2.99
CA ASN A 282 -20.62 14.16 2.79
C ASN A 282 -19.83 13.82 1.53
N ASN A 283 -19.78 14.71 0.54
CA ASN A 283 -18.97 14.50 -0.65
C ASN A 283 -17.46 14.56 -0.37
N LEU A 284 -17.05 15.17 0.74
CA LEU A 284 -15.66 15.24 1.14
C LEU A 284 -15.12 13.90 1.66
N LEU A 285 -15.98 13.02 2.16
CA LEU A 285 -15.55 11.71 2.69
C LEU A 285 -15.77 10.61 1.67
N ILE A 286 -14.71 9.92 1.32
CA ILE A 286 -14.72 8.74 0.47
C ILE A 286 -14.33 7.53 1.32
N THR A 287 -15.21 6.55 1.40
CA THR A 287 -15.01 5.32 2.16
C THR A 287 -15.89 4.19 1.62
N ASP A 288 -15.53 2.96 1.92
CA ASP A 288 -16.37 1.80 1.70
C ASP A 288 -17.31 1.60 2.90
N SER A 289 -18.60 1.40 2.66
CA SER A 289 -19.60 1.21 3.72
C SER A 289 -19.40 -0.08 4.53
N SER A 290 -18.76 -1.08 3.93
CA SER A 290 -18.48 -2.37 4.55
C SER A 290 -17.12 -2.44 5.24
N ASN A 291 -16.22 -1.47 4.96
CA ASN A 291 -14.87 -1.46 5.48
C ASN A 291 -14.32 -0.04 5.61
N HIS A 292 -14.16 0.42 6.83
CA HIS A 292 -13.70 1.78 7.17
C HIS A 292 -12.19 1.91 7.38
N SER A 293 -11.40 0.98 6.88
CA SER A 293 -9.97 0.94 7.18
C SER A 293 -9.10 1.65 6.16
N PHE A 294 -9.67 1.99 5.01
CA PHE A 294 -9.11 2.93 4.06
C PHE A 294 -10.16 3.99 3.75
N TYR A 295 -9.85 5.23 4.01
CA TYR A 295 -10.72 6.35 3.67
C TYR A 295 -9.90 7.59 3.32
N ALA A 296 -10.52 8.48 2.56
CA ALA A 296 -9.95 9.76 2.20
C ALA A 296 -10.93 10.90 2.48
N CYS A 297 -10.43 12.00 3.01
CA CYS A 297 -11.11 13.30 2.98
C CYS A 297 -10.53 14.10 1.82
N VAL A 298 -11.35 14.53 0.86
CA VAL A 298 -10.90 15.21 -0.36
C VAL A 298 -11.64 16.53 -0.56
N ASP A 299 -10.87 17.60 -0.82
CA ASP A 299 -11.38 18.86 -1.32
C ASP A 299 -10.85 19.07 -2.75
N THR A 300 -11.70 18.80 -3.73
CA THR A 300 -11.37 18.96 -5.16
C THR A 300 -11.06 20.42 -5.51
N SER A 301 -11.70 21.39 -4.84
CA SER A 301 -11.51 22.82 -5.15
C SER A 301 -10.11 23.31 -4.81
N LYS A 302 -9.52 22.80 -3.74
CA LYS A 302 -8.15 23.09 -3.30
C LYS A 302 -7.14 22.03 -3.79
N ASN A 303 -7.62 20.97 -4.44
CA ASN A 303 -6.83 19.81 -4.84
C ASN A 303 -6.05 19.20 -3.66
N ILE A 304 -6.72 19.02 -2.52
CA ILE A 304 -6.15 18.48 -1.28
C ILE A 304 -6.83 17.17 -0.95
N ALA A 305 -6.04 16.17 -0.56
CA ALA A 305 -6.52 14.91 0.00
C ALA A 305 -5.82 14.62 1.33
N ARG A 306 -6.59 14.14 2.31
CA ARG A 306 -6.11 13.52 3.55
C ARG A 306 -6.50 12.06 3.53
N VAL A 307 -5.51 11.19 3.50
CA VAL A 307 -5.66 9.74 3.35
C VAL A 307 -5.30 9.05 4.65
N THR A 308 -6.11 8.07 5.05
CA THR A 308 -5.87 7.28 6.26
C THR A 308 -5.99 5.81 5.97
N LEU A 309 -5.00 5.03 6.41
CA LEU A 309 -4.97 3.57 6.38
C LEU A 309 -4.96 3.03 7.81
N ARG A 310 -5.70 1.92 8.05
CA ARG A 310 -5.70 1.19 9.31
C ARG A 310 -5.30 -0.26 9.07
N GLY A 311 -4.19 -0.67 9.64
CA GLY A 311 -3.70 -2.05 9.59
C GLY A 311 -4.40 -2.97 10.58
N ASN A 312 -4.16 -4.26 10.41
CA ASN A 312 -4.55 -5.30 11.34
C ASN A 312 -3.34 -6.23 11.55
N SER A 313 -2.50 -5.91 12.54
CA SER A 313 -1.27 -6.66 12.81
C SER A 313 -1.55 -8.07 13.32
N LEU A 314 -2.65 -8.27 14.07
CA LEU A 314 -3.03 -9.58 14.59
C LEU A 314 -3.39 -10.55 13.46
N ARG A 315 -3.95 -10.07 12.35
CA ARG A 315 -4.32 -10.91 11.21
C ARG A 315 -3.11 -11.60 10.54
N ARG A 316 -1.89 -11.15 10.81
CA ARG A 316 -0.65 -11.79 10.37
C ARG A 316 -0.35 -13.11 11.09
N ILE A 317 -0.90 -13.30 12.30
CA ILE A 317 -0.60 -14.44 13.16
C ILE A 317 -1.81 -15.27 13.55
N GLN A 318 -3.02 -14.77 13.30
CA GLN A 318 -4.27 -15.46 13.61
C GLN A 318 -5.32 -15.25 12.51
N THR A 319 -6.26 -16.17 12.39
CA THR A 319 -7.27 -16.18 11.31
C THR A 319 -8.33 -15.11 11.45
N ASP A 320 -8.72 -14.78 12.68
CA ASP A 320 -9.70 -13.76 12.99
C ASP A 320 -9.15 -12.74 13.97
N ALA A 321 -9.31 -11.47 13.64
CA ALA A 321 -8.89 -10.37 14.48
C ALA A 321 -9.78 -9.16 14.21
N ASP A 322 -10.89 -9.09 14.91
CA ASP A 322 -11.81 -7.94 14.85
C ASP A 322 -11.28 -6.76 15.66
N TYR A 323 -11.63 -5.57 15.19
CA TYR A 323 -11.29 -4.33 15.88
C TYR A 323 -12.10 -4.21 17.18
N GLU A 324 -11.38 -4.00 18.26
CA GLU A 324 -11.90 -3.65 19.58
C GLU A 324 -11.09 -2.45 20.11
N ALA A 325 -11.75 -1.51 20.78
CA ALA A 325 -11.08 -0.33 21.34
C ALA A 325 -9.96 -0.71 22.32
N THR A 326 -10.15 -1.80 23.07
CA THR A 326 -9.18 -2.35 24.02
C THR A 326 -7.93 -2.95 23.36
N LYS A 327 -8.04 -3.32 22.08
CA LYS A 327 -6.95 -3.89 21.25
C LYS A 327 -6.42 -2.91 20.21
N SER A 328 -6.80 -1.63 20.30
CA SER A 328 -6.45 -0.60 19.31
C SER A 328 -4.95 -0.51 18.99
N ALA A 329 -4.09 -0.85 19.94
CA ALA A 329 -2.63 -0.90 19.74
C ALA A 329 -2.17 -1.86 18.62
N TYR A 330 -2.98 -2.88 18.29
CA TYR A 330 -2.71 -3.83 17.21
C TYR A 330 -3.36 -3.45 15.88
N PHE A 331 -4.06 -2.32 15.85
CA PHE A 331 -4.67 -1.75 14.64
C PHE A 331 -4.07 -0.36 14.35
N PRO A 332 -2.77 -0.31 14.04
CA PRO A 332 -2.08 0.94 13.80
C PRO A 332 -2.72 1.70 12.64
N THR A 333 -2.69 3.03 12.71
CA THR A 333 -3.18 3.92 11.65
C THR A 333 -2.06 4.82 11.17
N ALA A 334 -1.95 4.95 9.85
CA ALA A 334 -1.09 5.94 9.23
C ALA A 334 -1.96 6.93 8.43
N THR A 335 -1.61 8.21 8.50
CA THR A 335 -2.36 9.28 7.85
C THR A 335 -1.39 10.25 7.18
N VAL A 336 -1.74 10.68 5.97
CA VAL A 336 -1.02 11.74 5.25
C VAL A 336 -2.01 12.75 4.68
N GLN A 337 -1.62 14.00 4.62
CA GLN A 337 -2.36 15.05 3.93
C GLN A 337 -1.45 15.71 2.90
N VAL A 338 -1.93 15.77 1.66
CA VAL A 338 -1.15 16.27 0.52
C VAL A 338 -2.01 17.21 -0.30
N GLN A 339 -1.40 18.28 -0.77
CA GLN A 339 -1.94 19.14 -1.81
C GLN A 339 -1.25 18.81 -3.13
N GLY A 340 -2.03 18.49 -4.16
CA GLY A 340 -1.54 18.27 -5.50
C GLY A 340 -1.21 19.58 -6.22
N LEU A 341 -0.61 19.46 -7.41
CA LEU A 341 -0.21 20.60 -8.24
C LEU A 341 -1.40 21.48 -8.67
N GLY A 342 -2.58 20.86 -8.86
CA GLY A 342 -3.76 21.53 -9.42
C GLY A 342 -3.60 21.84 -10.91
N GLY A 343 -4.70 22.21 -11.57
CA GLY A 343 -4.67 22.67 -12.95
C GLY A 343 -5.75 22.16 -13.90
N LEU A 344 -6.46 21.07 -13.57
CA LEU A 344 -7.64 20.63 -14.33
C LEU A 344 -8.94 21.07 -13.65
N GLY A 345 -9.93 21.44 -14.47
CA GLY A 345 -11.30 21.65 -14.00
C GLY A 345 -11.55 22.96 -13.24
N LYS A 346 -10.70 23.99 -13.42
CA LYS A 346 -10.95 25.37 -12.93
C LYS A 346 -11.36 26.30 -14.05
#